data_ee53d84139b1401346d6156c10919d49
#
_entry.id   ee53d84139b1401346d6156c10919d49
#
_cell.length_a   1.000
_cell.length_b   1.000
_cell.length_c   1.000
_cell.angle_alpha   90.00
_cell.angle_beta   90.00
_cell.angle_gamma   90.00
#
_symmetry.space_group_name_H-M   'P 1'
#
loop_
_entity.id
_entity.type
_entity.pdbx_description
1 polymer ?
#
loop_
_entity_poly.entity_id
_entity_poly.type
_entity_poly.pdbx_seq_one_letter_code
_entity_poly.pdbx_strand_id
1 'polypeptide(L)'
;MTSHRSQSKATVQVRPPPSFIEGVQDKSWTPTPENWLYGSWYMTHTSQQYYWERTKNFVIQYAPVMNGVWPCTNQELVSLTPLSQPERIYTAFGIDSPVAGLDDAWLCQCTGHLSHISDHVAFLAWGADSKNVDWVVLYSTPLPGATVGLPAQVAIMSRERFGPDNSMVEAIKEAFCAAGDSDLTKLVDNLRPLLQEDLESGRPTCEYHVVQNVDSLTRF
;
A
#
# COMPACT_ATOMS: atom_id res chain seq x y z
N MET A 1 -17.32 -31.48 28.83
CA MET A 1 -16.72 -31.74 27.52
C MET A 1 -16.73 -30.44 26.73
N THR A 2 -15.64 -29.69 26.78
CA THR A 2 -15.47 -28.40 26.05
C THR A 2 -15.03 -28.77 24.66
N SER A 3 -15.93 -28.59 23.68
CA SER A 3 -15.58 -28.70 22.25
C SER A 3 -14.65 -27.59 21.86
N HIS A 4 -13.36 -27.89 21.68
CA HIS A 4 -12.45 -27.03 20.97
C HIS A 4 -12.90 -26.94 19.51
N ARG A 5 -13.62 -25.89 19.15
CA ARG A 5 -13.80 -25.51 17.75
C ARG A 5 -12.39 -25.18 17.22
N SER A 6 -11.84 -26.07 16.40
CA SER A 6 -10.68 -25.77 15.57
C SER A 6 -11.05 -24.55 14.70
N GLN A 7 -10.46 -23.39 15.00
CA GLN A 7 -10.54 -22.25 14.08
C GLN A 7 -9.80 -22.71 12.82
N SER A 8 -10.50 -22.79 11.70
CA SER A 8 -9.85 -23.00 10.42
C SER A 8 -8.89 -21.82 10.19
N LYS A 9 -7.60 -22.12 10.01
CA LYS A 9 -6.59 -21.11 9.69
C LYS A 9 -7.05 -20.41 8.39
N ALA A 10 -7.20 -19.10 8.42
CA ALA A 10 -7.56 -18.35 7.22
C ALA A 10 -6.49 -18.60 6.16
N THR A 11 -6.91 -19.05 4.98
CA THR A 11 -5.98 -19.24 3.86
C THR A 11 -5.74 -17.89 3.20
N VAL A 12 -4.53 -17.38 3.31
CA VAL A 12 -4.10 -16.16 2.63
C VAL A 12 -3.65 -16.51 1.23
N GLN A 13 -4.32 -15.96 0.20
CA GLN A 13 -3.86 -16.06 -1.17
C GLN A 13 -2.77 -15.01 -1.41
N VAL A 14 -1.63 -15.43 -1.93
CA VAL A 14 -0.51 -14.56 -2.26
C VAL A 14 -0.11 -14.73 -3.71
N ARG A 15 0.42 -13.69 -4.34
CA ARG A 15 1.12 -13.77 -5.62
C ARG A 15 2.54 -13.23 -5.50
N PRO A 16 3.48 -13.67 -6.37
CA PRO A 16 4.77 -13.00 -6.50
C PRO A 16 4.59 -11.59 -7.08
N PRO A 17 5.60 -10.70 -6.92
CA PRO A 17 5.61 -9.43 -7.62
C PRO A 17 5.45 -9.64 -9.12
N PRO A 18 4.51 -8.95 -9.77
CA PRO A 18 4.31 -9.12 -11.21
C PRO A 18 5.49 -8.59 -12.01
N SER A 19 5.72 -9.15 -13.20
CA SER A 19 6.64 -8.56 -14.16
C SER A 19 6.01 -7.31 -14.78
N PHE A 20 6.32 -6.14 -14.25
CA PHE A 20 5.81 -4.87 -14.76
C PHE A 20 6.25 -4.56 -16.20
N ILE A 21 7.33 -5.19 -16.67
CA ILE A 21 7.85 -5.01 -18.03
C ILE A 21 7.08 -5.88 -19.02
N GLU A 22 6.82 -7.14 -18.66
CA GLU A 22 6.16 -8.11 -19.53
C GLU A 22 4.64 -7.98 -19.52
N GLY A 23 4.07 -7.37 -18.46
CA GLY A 23 2.63 -7.19 -18.34
C GLY A 23 1.85 -8.51 -18.28
N VAL A 24 2.46 -9.56 -17.73
CA VAL A 24 1.85 -10.89 -17.66
C VAL A 24 1.20 -11.10 -16.31
N GLN A 25 -0.13 -11.22 -16.33
CA GLN A 25 -0.94 -11.50 -15.15
C GLN A 25 -0.78 -12.94 -14.67
N ASP A 26 -0.62 -13.12 -13.36
CA ASP A 26 -0.81 -14.43 -12.73
C ASP A 26 -2.29 -14.84 -12.85
N LYS A 27 -2.55 -15.93 -13.56
CA LYS A 27 -3.91 -16.43 -13.81
C LYS A 27 -4.63 -16.90 -12.54
N SER A 28 -3.90 -17.17 -11.47
CA SER A 28 -4.47 -17.53 -10.17
C SER A 28 -4.87 -16.33 -9.32
N TRP A 29 -4.43 -15.12 -9.70
CA TRP A 29 -4.76 -13.90 -8.96
C TRP A 29 -6.24 -13.57 -9.04
N THR A 30 -6.82 -13.29 -7.88
CA THR A 30 -8.17 -12.74 -7.76
C THR A 30 -8.05 -11.25 -7.51
N PRO A 31 -8.45 -10.39 -8.46
CA PRO A 31 -8.36 -8.94 -8.29
C PRO A 31 -9.19 -8.44 -7.09
N THR A 32 -8.79 -7.30 -6.55
CA THR A 32 -9.60 -6.61 -5.54
C THR A 32 -10.96 -6.20 -6.12
N PRO A 33 -12.02 -6.16 -5.29
CA PRO A 33 -13.33 -5.70 -5.75
C PRO A 33 -13.26 -4.26 -6.30
N GLU A 34 -14.12 -3.94 -7.26
CA GLU A 34 -14.23 -2.58 -7.79
C GLU A 34 -14.44 -1.57 -6.66
N ASN A 35 -13.73 -0.44 -6.72
CA ASN A 35 -13.75 0.63 -5.73
C ASN A 35 -13.30 0.25 -4.30
N TRP A 36 -12.87 -0.99 -4.08
CA TRP A 36 -12.40 -1.45 -2.77
C TRP A 36 -11.17 -0.68 -2.27
N LEU A 37 -10.33 -0.21 -3.19
CA LEU A 37 -9.14 0.56 -2.88
C LEU A 37 -9.45 1.93 -2.25
N TYR A 38 -10.56 2.59 -2.62
CA TYR A 38 -10.82 3.98 -2.27
C TYR A 38 -11.03 4.22 -0.78
N GLY A 39 -10.52 5.35 -0.31
CA GLY A 39 -10.51 5.77 1.10
C GLY A 39 -9.13 5.63 1.75
N SER A 40 -9.10 5.65 3.08
CA SER A 40 -7.87 5.66 3.87
C SER A 40 -7.37 4.26 4.17
N TRP A 41 -6.06 4.09 4.07
CA TRP A 41 -5.31 2.91 4.45
C TRP A 41 -4.16 3.28 5.37
N TYR A 42 -4.06 2.62 6.51
CA TYR A 42 -2.98 2.80 7.47
C TYR A 42 -1.87 1.79 7.18
N MET A 43 -0.65 2.25 6.93
CA MET A 43 0.51 1.36 6.82
C MET A 43 0.89 0.91 8.23
N THR A 44 0.61 -0.33 8.57
CA THR A 44 0.82 -0.86 9.92
C THR A 44 2.12 -1.62 10.06
N HIS A 45 2.64 -2.18 8.97
CA HIS A 45 3.93 -2.84 8.91
C HIS A 45 4.64 -2.49 7.60
N THR A 46 5.96 -2.43 7.63
CA THR A 46 6.78 -2.19 6.43
C THR A 46 8.14 -2.88 6.56
N SER A 47 8.68 -3.33 5.44
CA SER A 47 10.07 -3.82 5.36
C SER A 47 11.08 -2.67 5.20
N GLN A 48 10.63 -1.44 4.97
CA GLN A 48 11.47 -0.29 4.73
C GLN A 48 11.94 0.35 6.03
N GLN A 49 13.25 0.20 6.31
CA GLN A 49 13.88 0.70 7.55
C GLN A 49 13.67 2.20 7.75
N TYR A 50 13.75 3.00 6.69
CA TYR A 50 13.55 4.44 6.78
C TYR A 50 12.20 4.79 7.42
N TYR A 51 11.13 4.07 7.08
CA TYR A 51 9.80 4.39 7.61
C TYR A 51 9.67 4.03 9.09
N TRP A 52 10.00 2.79 9.49
CA TRP A 52 9.78 2.38 10.88
C TRP A 52 10.78 2.98 11.87
N GLU A 53 11.95 3.47 11.42
CA GLU A 53 12.89 4.20 12.28
C GLU A 53 12.62 5.69 12.37
N ARG A 54 11.99 6.30 11.38
CA ARG A 54 11.95 7.77 11.26
C ARG A 54 10.56 8.38 11.18
N THR A 55 9.53 7.56 11.02
CA THR A 55 8.18 8.07 10.80
C THR A 55 7.15 7.35 11.66
N LYS A 56 6.00 7.97 11.81
CA LYS A 56 4.79 7.41 12.42
C LYS A 56 3.56 7.86 11.67
N ASN A 57 2.42 7.21 11.95
CA ASN A 57 1.12 7.60 11.43
C ASN A 57 1.10 7.71 9.88
N PHE A 58 1.69 6.73 9.22
CA PHE A 58 1.70 6.69 7.76
C PHE A 58 0.32 6.27 7.24
N VAL A 59 -0.27 7.11 6.41
CA VAL A 59 -1.59 6.88 5.82
C VAL A 59 -1.51 7.17 4.33
N ILE A 60 -2.13 6.29 3.53
CA ILE A 60 -2.37 6.53 2.10
C ILE A 60 -3.88 6.66 1.93
N GLN A 61 -4.32 7.71 1.25
CA GLN A 61 -5.70 7.88 0.83
C GLN A 61 -5.79 7.77 -0.67
N TYR A 62 -6.62 6.86 -1.14
CA TYR A 62 -6.89 6.67 -2.56
C TYR A 62 -8.24 7.24 -2.94
N ALA A 63 -8.32 7.87 -4.08
CA ALA A 63 -9.56 8.35 -4.68
C ALA A 63 -9.50 8.20 -6.22
N PRO A 64 -10.66 8.06 -6.89
CA PRO A 64 -10.68 8.02 -8.35
C PRO A 64 -10.31 9.39 -8.93
N VAL A 65 -9.66 9.41 -10.10
CA VAL A 65 -9.48 10.62 -10.87
C VAL A 65 -10.79 10.95 -11.60
N MET A 66 -11.42 12.07 -11.26
CA MET A 66 -12.80 12.42 -11.66
C MET A 66 -13.00 12.85 -13.12
N ASN A 67 -11.98 12.88 -13.97
CA ASN A 67 -12.09 13.49 -15.31
C ASN A 67 -12.32 12.53 -16.47
N GLY A 68 -12.75 11.28 -16.23
CA GLY A 68 -13.35 10.41 -17.23
C GLY A 68 -12.50 10.00 -18.45
N VAL A 69 -11.27 10.49 -18.59
CA VAL A 69 -10.40 10.25 -19.74
C VAL A 69 -9.55 9.00 -19.55
N TRP A 70 -9.29 8.59 -18.31
CA TRP A 70 -8.45 7.46 -17.97
C TRP A 70 -9.20 6.51 -17.03
N PRO A 71 -9.74 5.39 -17.54
CA PRO A 71 -10.36 4.40 -16.70
C PRO A 71 -9.32 3.83 -15.73
N CYS A 72 -9.72 3.65 -14.46
CA CYS A 72 -8.93 3.06 -13.40
C CYS A 72 -7.67 3.83 -12.95
N THR A 73 -7.54 5.11 -13.29
CA THR A 73 -6.50 5.97 -12.73
C THR A 73 -6.93 6.46 -11.35
N ASN A 74 -6.05 6.30 -10.37
CA ASN A 74 -6.27 6.75 -9.02
C ASN A 74 -5.38 7.95 -8.71
N GLN A 75 -5.84 8.78 -7.81
CA GLN A 75 -4.98 9.72 -7.10
C GLN A 75 -4.70 9.17 -5.71
N GLU A 76 -3.48 9.35 -5.25
CA GLU A 76 -3.10 9.02 -3.89
C GLU A 76 -2.62 10.26 -3.13
N LEU A 77 -2.96 10.32 -1.85
CA LEU A 77 -2.38 11.25 -0.90
C LEU A 77 -1.70 10.45 0.20
N VAL A 78 -0.40 10.47 0.21
CA VAL A 78 0.41 9.93 1.30
C VAL A 78 0.55 10.99 2.38
N SER A 79 0.35 10.62 3.63
CA SER A 79 0.64 11.47 4.79
C SER A 79 1.40 10.69 5.84
N LEU A 80 2.39 11.32 6.46
CA LEU A 80 3.17 10.74 7.55
C LEU A 80 3.67 11.83 8.50
N THR A 81 4.06 11.44 9.71
CA THR A 81 4.65 12.32 10.70
C THR A 81 6.09 11.88 10.98
N PRO A 82 7.11 12.71 10.77
CA PRO A 82 8.47 12.40 11.18
C PRO A 82 8.59 12.32 12.71
N LEU A 83 9.32 11.33 13.22
CA LEU A 83 9.58 11.22 14.67
C LEU A 83 10.39 12.42 15.21
N SER A 84 11.24 13.02 14.37
CA SER A 84 12.03 14.20 14.73
C SER A 84 11.25 15.51 14.76
N GLN A 85 10.04 15.54 14.19
CA GLN A 85 9.16 16.71 14.10
C GLN A 85 7.69 16.25 14.29
N PRO A 86 7.34 15.82 15.51
CA PRO A 86 6.05 15.18 15.77
C PRO A 86 4.84 16.10 15.57
N GLU A 87 5.06 17.40 15.53
CA GLU A 87 4.04 18.42 15.27
C GLU A 87 3.76 18.65 13.78
N ARG A 88 4.57 18.04 12.88
CA ARG A 88 4.45 18.25 11.43
C ARG A 88 3.88 17.03 10.74
N ILE A 89 3.02 17.27 9.77
CA ILE A 89 2.56 16.25 8.83
C ILE A 89 3.20 16.56 7.48
N TYR A 90 3.89 15.57 6.92
CA TYR A 90 4.36 15.62 5.55
C TYR A 90 3.36 14.92 4.64
N THR A 91 3.10 15.53 3.49
CA THR A 91 2.19 14.99 2.49
C THR A 91 2.87 14.90 1.14
N ALA A 92 2.53 13.86 0.39
CA ALA A 92 2.92 13.70 -1.01
C ALA A 92 1.69 13.30 -1.82
N PHE A 93 1.52 13.91 -2.98
CA PHE A 93 0.50 13.53 -3.94
C PHE A 93 1.10 12.69 -5.05
N GLY A 94 0.37 11.68 -5.47
CA GLY A 94 0.71 10.84 -6.60
C GLY A 94 -0.51 10.59 -7.50
N ILE A 95 -0.20 10.16 -8.71
CA ILE A 95 -1.17 9.65 -9.69
C ILE A 95 -0.75 8.22 -10.02
N ASP A 96 -1.67 7.29 -9.84
CA ASP A 96 -1.50 5.89 -10.13
C ASP A 96 -2.15 5.54 -11.45
N SER A 97 -1.34 5.24 -12.44
CA SER A 97 -1.79 4.76 -13.74
C SER A 97 -1.72 3.24 -13.81
N PRO A 98 -2.78 2.54 -14.23
CA PRO A 98 -2.77 1.08 -14.28
C PRO A 98 -1.69 0.58 -15.25
N VAL A 99 -1.01 -0.48 -14.86
CA VAL A 99 -0.05 -1.18 -15.75
C VAL A 99 -0.84 -2.09 -16.68
N ALA A 100 -0.66 -1.92 -17.98
CA ALA A 100 -1.40 -2.70 -18.99
C ALA A 100 -1.19 -4.22 -18.79
N GLY A 101 -2.29 -4.98 -18.78
CA GLY A 101 -2.28 -6.43 -18.64
C GLY A 101 -2.09 -6.95 -17.21
N LEU A 102 -2.04 -6.08 -16.21
CA LEU A 102 -1.92 -6.45 -14.81
C LEU A 102 -3.09 -5.90 -13.99
N ASP A 103 -3.75 -6.76 -13.22
CA ASP A 103 -4.70 -6.32 -12.21
C ASP A 103 -3.97 -5.92 -10.93
N ASP A 104 -4.52 -4.96 -10.19
CA ASP A 104 -3.96 -4.45 -8.93
C ASP A 104 -2.47 -4.10 -9.03
N ALA A 105 -2.09 -3.43 -10.12
CA ALA A 105 -0.74 -2.97 -10.38
C ALA A 105 -0.74 -1.61 -11.08
N TRP A 106 0.08 -0.70 -10.60
CA TRP A 106 0.12 0.70 -11.04
C TRP A 106 1.54 1.21 -11.22
N LEU A 107 1.67 2.19 -12.10
CA LEU A 107 2.77 3.13 -12.11
C LEU A 107 2.33 4.34 -11.26
N CYS A 108 2.91 4.48 -10.09
CA CYS A 108 2.73 5.64 -9.24
C CYS A 108 3.73 6.72 -9.61
N GLN A 109 3.25 7.93 -9.86
CA GLN A 109 4.06 9.11 -10.13
C GLN A 109 3.74 10.19 -9.11
N CYS A 110 4.72 10.53 -8.27
CA CYS A 110 4.57 11.66 -7.37
C CYS A 110 4.49 12.97 -8.14
N THR A 111 3.87 13.97 -7.53
CA THR A 111 3.70 15.31 -8.11
C THR A 111 4.47 16.38 -7.31
N GLY A 112 4.52 17.61 -7.82
CA GLY A 112 5.18 18.73 -7.15
C GLY A 112 6.67 18.53 -6.97
N HIS A 113 7.19 18.80 -5.78
CA HIS A 113 8.61 18.67 -5.48
C HIS A 113 9.14 17.24 -5.54
N LEU A 114 8.25 16.24 -5.47
CA LEU A 114 8.58 14.82 -5.53
C LEU A 114 8.34 14.21 -6.91
N SER A 115 8.07 15.02 -7.94
CA SER A 115 7.75 14.55 -9.30
C SER A 115 8.86 13.71 -9.96
N HIS A 116 10.06 13.70 -9.37
CA HIS A 116 11.17 12.84 -9.79
C HIS A 116 11.11 11.43 -9.20
N ILE A 117 10.17 11.18 -8.28
CA ILE A 117 9.94 9.85 -7.69
C ILE A 117 8.81 9.18 -8.45
N SER A 118 9.09 7.98 -8.94
CA SER A 118 8.12 7.12 -9.59
C SER A 118 8.43 5.67 -9.26
N ASP A 119 7.41 4.96 -8.84
CA ASP A 119 7.51 3.56 -8.43
C ASP A 119 6.47 2.71 -9.17
N HIS A 120 6.82 1.45 -9.44
CA HIS A 120 5.82 0.44 -9.70
C HIS A 120 5.26 -0.08 -8.38
N VAL A 121 3.95 -0.18 -8.32
CA VAL A 121 3.21 -0.65 -7.14
C VAL A 121 2.30 -1.79 -7.53
N ALA A 122 2.20 -2.81 -6.68
CA ALA A 122 1.24 -3.91 -6.87
C ALA A 122 0.74 -4.45 -5.53
N PHE A 123 -0.49 -4.94 -5.52
CA PHE A 123 -0.97 -5.73 -4.40
C PHE A 123 -0.55 -7.19 -4.57
N LEU A 124 0.00 -7.79 -3.52
CA LEU A 124 0.47 -9.17 -3.51
C LEU A 124 -0.44 -10.11 -2.72
N ALA A 125 -1.25 -9.58 -1.83
CA ALA A 125 -2.27 -10.29 -1.07
C ALA A 125 -3.29 -9.28 -0.55
N TRP A 126 -4.53 -9.70 -0.36
CA TRP A 126 -5.58 -8.89 0.24
C TRP A 126 -6.65 -9.76 0.89
N GLY A 127 -7.43 -9.18 1.78
CA GLY A 127 -8.50 -9.88 2.46
C GLY A 127 -9.03 -9.11 3.67
N ALA A 128 -9.70 -9.84 4.56
CA ALA A 128 -10.16 -9.32 5.85
C ALA A 128 -9.67 -10.23 6.98
N ASP A 129 -9.43 -9.66 8.15
CA ASP A 129 -9.04 -10.40 9.35
C ASP A 129 -10.26 -11.00 10.08
N SER A 130 -10.05 -11.60 11.25
CA SER A 130 -11.07 -12.24 12.05
C SER A 130 -12.15 -11.28 12.56
N LYS A 131 -11.90 -9.99 12.56
CA LYS A 131 -12.81 -8.91 12.92
C LYS A 131 -13.47 -8.23 11.72
N ASN A 132 -13.25 -8.77 10.53
CA ASN A 132 -13.70 -8.21 9.25
C ASN A 132 -13.08 -6.85 8.94
N VAL A 133 -11.82 -6.65 9.36
CA VAL A 133 -11.02 -5.48 9.01
C VAL A 133 -10.23 -5.78 7.75
N ASP A 134 -10.47 -4.99 6.70
CA ASP A 134 -9.76 -5.14 5.43
C ASP A 134 -8.28 -4.84 5.58
N TRP A 135 -7.46 -5.64 4.91
CA TRP A 135 -6.02 -5.50 4.82
C TRP A 135 -5.51 -5.80 3.41
N VAL A 136 -4.35 -5.28 3.10
CA VAL A 136 -3.65 -5.51 1.82
C VAL A 136 -2.15 -5.53 2.04
N VAL A 137 -1.45 -6.35 1.26
CA VAL A 137 0.01 -6.34 1.16
C VAL A 137 0.38 -5.60 -0.12
N LEU A 138 0.98 -4.44 0.06
CA LEU A 138 1.52 -3.59 -0.99
C LEU A 138 2.98 -3.96 -1.25
N TYR A 139 3.35 -4.13 -2.51
CA TYR A 139 4.73 -4.16 -2.98
C TYR A 139 5.01 -2.89 -3.76
N SER A 140 6.14 -2.23 -3.51
CA SER A 140 6.61 -1.15 -4.36
C SER A 140 8.07 -1.34 -4.73
N THR A 141 8.44 -0.90 -5.93
CA THR A 141 9.80 -0.96 -6.44
C THR A 141 10.07 0.25 -7.34
N PRO A 142 11.25 0.89 -7.24
CA PRO A 142 11.60 1.99 -8.13
C PRO A 142 11.61 1.53 -9.59
N LEU A 143 11.41 2.47 -10.49
CA LEU A 143 11.51 2.19 -11.93
C LEU A 143 12.92 1.73 -12.29
N PRO A 144 13.08 0.86 -13.31
CA PRO A 144 14.39 0.47 -13.81
C PRO A 144 15.22 1.70 -14.20
N GLY A 145 16.43 1.80 -13.63
CA GLY A 145 17.33 2.93 -13.88
C GLY A 145 17.05 4.19 -13.06
N ALA A 146 16.07 4.17 -12.14
CA ALA A 146 15.86 5.27 -11.21
C ALA A 146 17.11 5.50 -10.34
N THR A 147 17.55 6.75 -10.24
CA THR A 147 18.70 7.15 -9.40
C THR A 147 18.26 7.65 -8.03
N VAL A 148 16.96 7.80 -7.83
CA VAL A 148 16.30 8.26 -6.60
C VAL A 148 15.13 7.34 -6.29
N GLY A 149 14.74 7.29 -5.04
CA GLY A 149 13.68 6.41 -4.55
C GLY A 149 14.19 5.46 -3.47
N LEU A 150 13.25 4.74 -2.86
CA LEU A 150 13.56 3.72 -1.88
C LEU A 150 13.71 2.37 -2.58
N PRO A 151 14.53 1.44 -2.06
CA PRO A 151 14.62 0.10 -2.62
C PRO A 151 13.26 -0.60 -2.55
N ALA A 152 13.15 -1.71 -3.30
CA ALA A 152 11.95 -2.54 -3.28
C ALA A 152 11.53 -2.87 -1.84
N GLN A 153 10.24 -2.82 -1.57
CA GLN A 153 9.67 -3.02 -0.24
C GLN A 153 8.33 -3.71 -0.29
N VAL A 154 7.94 -4.26 0.84
CA VAL A 154 6.57 -4.69 1.14
C VAL A 154 6.04 -3.93 2.33
N ALA A 155 4.74 -3.68 2.33
CA ALA A 155 4.03 -3.08 3.43
C ALA A 155 2.69 -3.77 3.64
N ILE A 156 2.26 -3.91 4.89
CA ILE A 156 0.90 -4.31 5.23
C ILE A 156 0.12 -3.03 5.55
N MET A 157 -0.98 -2.84 4.85
CA MET A 157 -1.90 -1.74 5.10
C MET A 157 -3.24 -2.30 5.58
N SER A 158 -3.94 -1.53 6.38
CA SER A 158 -5.24 -1.88 6.93
C SER A 158 -6.20 -0.70 6.91
N ARG A 159 -7.50 -0.99 6.87
CA ARG A 159 -8.55 0.01 7.07
C ARG A 159 -8.59 0.55 8.50
N GLU A 160 -8.07 -0.19 9.44
CA GLU A 160 -7.92 0.25 10.83
C GLU A 160 -6.46 0.51 11.19
N ARG A 161 -6.24 1.52 12.00
CA ARG A 161 -4.93 2.01 12.39
C ARG A 161 -4.06 0.96 13.08
N PHE A 162 -4.67 0.06 13.83
CA PHE A 162 -3.99 -0.98 14.59
C PHE A 162 -4.25 -2.40 14.05
N GLY A 163 -4.85 -2.50 12.86
CA GLY A 163 -5.11 -3.78 12.19
C GLY A 163 -4.05 -4.07 11.11
N PRO A 164 -4.13 -5.25 10.45
CA PRO A 164 -4.90 -6.39 10.89
C PRO A 164 -4.36 -6.98 12.21
N ASP A 165 -5.09 -7.92 12.81
CA ASP A 165 -4.63 -8.55 14.05
C ASP A 165 -3.31 -9.33 13.84
N ASN A 166 -2.56 -9.54 14.94
CA ASN A 166 -1.24 -10.18 14.86
C ASN A 166 -1.29 -11.59 14.27
N SER A 167 -2.37 -12.34 14.47
CA SER A 167 -2.52 -13.68 13.91
C SER A 167 -2.63 -13.64 12.38
N MET A 168 -3.25 -12.60 11.85
CA MET A 168 -3.31 -12.36 10.40
C MET A 168 -1.95 -11.93 9.85
N VAL A 169 -1.22 -11.06 10.55
CA VAL A 169 0.15 -10.68 10.14
C VAL A 169 1.06 -11.90 10.02
N GLU A 170 1.01 -12.81 11.02
CA GLU A 170 1.80 -14.05 10.96
C GLU A 170 1.31 -14.99 9.84
N ALA A 171 0.00 -15.10 9.61
CA ALA A 171 -0.54 -15.90 8.50
C ALA A 171 -0.10 -15.35 7.13
N ILE A 172 -0.04 -14.02 6.97
CA ILE A 172 0.49 -13.36 5.77
C ILE A 172 1.96 -13.74 5.57
N LYS A 173 2.81 -13.60 6.59
CA LYS A 173 4.23 -13.96 6.52
C LYS A 173 4.43 -15.43 6.13
N GLU A 174 3.72 -16.34 6.80
CA GLU A 174 3.79 -17.78 6.50
C GLU A 174 3.39 -18.07 5.04
N ALA A 175 2.34 -17.43 4.52
CA ALA A 175 1.89 -17.62 3.14
C ALA A 175 2.96 -17.21 2.13
N PHE A 176 3.63 -16.08 2.34
CA PHE A 176 4.72 -15.62 1.48
C PHE A 176 5.96 -16.52 1.57
N CYS A 177 6.34 -16.98 2.76
CA CYS A 177 7.43 -17.95 2.92
C CYS A 177 7.12 -19.25 2.19
N ALA A 178 5.87 -19.73 2.26
CA ALA A 178 5.43 -20.95 1.58
C ALA A 178 5.40 -20.82 0.04
N ALA A 179 5.24 -19.62 -0.50
CA ALA A 179 5.28 -19.35 -1.94
C ALA A 179 6.68 -19.54 -2.56
N GLY A 180 7.75 -19.50 -1.75
CA GLY A 180 9.11 -19.92 -2.15
C GLY A 180 9.90 -18.87 -2.95
N ASP A 181 9.43 -17.65 -3.10
CA ASP A 181 10.22 -16.55 -3.66
C ASP A 181 11.22 -16.03 -2.62
N SER A 182 12.52 -16.24 -2.88
CA SER A 182 13.58 -15.94 -1.90
C SER A 182 13.75 -14.43 -1.63
N ASP A 183 13.52 -13.58 -2.61
CA ASP A 183 13.71 -12.14 -2.45
C ASP A 183 12.51 -11.52 -1.76
N LEU A 184 11.31 -11.96 -2.12
CA LEU A 184 10.09 -11.58 -1.42
C LEU A 184 10.10 -12.07 0.03
N THR A 185 10.56 -13.31 0.29
CA THR A 185 10.71 -13.84 1.65
C THR A 185 11.60 -12.95 2.51
N LYS A 186 12.74 -12.48 1.98
CA LYS A 186 13.62 -11.55 2.72
C LYS A 186 12.92 -10.24 3.06
N LEU A 187 12.12 -9.69 2.14
CA LEU A 187 11.35 -8.47 2.41
C LEU A 187 10.31 -8.72 3.51
N VAL A 188 9.60 -9.83 3.44
CA VAL A 188 8.58 -10.22 4.43
C VAL A 188 9.17 -10.50 5.81
N ASP A 189 10.34 -11.14 5.90
CA ASP A 189 11.07 -11.36 7.16
C ASP A 189 11.51 -10.05 7.82
N ASN A 190 11.73 -9.02 7.01
CA ASN A 190 12.07 -7.67 7.46
C ASN A 190 10.86 -6.80 7.82
N LEU A 191 9.63 -7.30 7.70
CA LEU A 191 8.46 -6.55 8.13
C LEU A 191 8.53 -6.18 9.62
N ARG A 192 8.41 -4.89 9.91
CA ARG A 192 8.38 -4.34 11.26
C ARG A 192 7.13 -3.50 11.44
N PRO A 193 6.55 -3.47 12.63
CA PRO A 193 5.43 -2.60 12.91
C PRO A 193 5.84 -1.13 12.76
N LEU A 194 4.97 -0.36 12.13
CA LEU A 194 5.08 1.09 12.04
C LEU A 194 4.26 1.73 13.15
N LEU A 195 4.87 2.68 13.84
CA LEU A 195 4.20 3.36 14.95
C LEU A 195 2.95 4.09 14.46
N GLN A 196 1.82 3.72 15.04
CA GLN A 196 0.55 4.40 14.87
C GLN A 196 0.11 4.91 16.24
N GLU A 197 -0.18 6.18 16.34
CA GLU A 197 -0.68 6.82 17.57
C GLU A 197 -2.12 7.30 17.34
N ASP A 198 -2.88 7.43 18.41
CA ASP A 198 -4.15 8.12 18.36
C ASP A 198 -3.91 9.56 17.90
N LEU A 199 -4.59 9.92 16.83
CA LEU A 199 -4.52 11.28 16.33
C LEU A 199 -5.33 12.18 17.25
N GLU A 200 -4.69 13.21 17.79
CA GLU A 200 -5.44 14.29 18.43
C GLU A 200 -6.49 14.83 17.45
N SER A 201 -7.69 15.11 17.97
CA SER A 201 -8.78 15.71 17.20
C SER A 201 -8.30 17.01 16.57
N GLY A 202 -8.17 17.08 15.26
CA GLY A 202 -7.74 18.30 14.56
C GLY A 202 -6.76 18.09 13.42
N ARG A 203 -6.38 16.86 13.08
CA ARG A 203 -5.65 16.62 11.83
C ARG A 203 -6.54 16.99 10.66
N PRO A 204 -6.01 17.72 9.65
CA PRO A 204 -6.75 17.93 8.42
C PRO A 204 -7.08 16.56 7.83
N THR A 205 -8.33 16.16 7.88
CA THR A 205 -8.85 15.17 6.96
C THR A 205 -8.69 15.80 5.59
N CYS A 206 -7.94 15.15 4.71
CA CYS A 206 -7.88 15.59 3.33
C CYS A 206 -9.28 15.44 2.77
N GLU A 207 -10.03 16.54 2.75
CA GLU A 207 -11.22 16.62 1.93
C GLU A 207 -10.76 16.35 0.51
N TYR A 208 -11.44 15.46 -0.19
CA TYR A 208 -11.14 15.09 -1.57
C TYR A 208 -11.02 16.36 -2.40
N HIS A 209 -9.81 16.82 -2.64
CA HIS A 209 -9.58 17.86 -3.62
C HIS A 209 -9.76 17.20 -4.98
N VAL A 210 -10.95 17.34 -5.53
CA VAL A 210 -11.22 17.04 -6.93
C VAL A 210 -10.23 17.87 -7.74
N VAL A 211 -9.20 17.22 -8.26
CA VAL A 211 -8.30 17.87 -9.22
C VAL A 211 -9.11 18.12 -10.49
N GLN A 212 -9.70 19.31 -10.58
CA GLN A 212 -10.58 19.68 -11.70
C GLN A 212 -9.82 19.88 -13.02
N ASN A 213 -8.45 19.85 -13.00
CA ASN A 213 -7.64 19.98 -14.20
C ASN A 213 -6.27 19.32 -14.00
N VAL A 214 -6.06 18.18 -14.63
CA VAL A 214 -4.73 17.52 -14.71
C VAL A 214 -3.71 18.45 -15.38
N ASP A 215 -4.14 19.33 -16.29
CA ASP A 215 -3.30 20.33 -16.96
C ASP A 215 -2.74 21.41 -16.03
N SER A 216 -3.32 21.59 -14.84
CA SER A 216 -2.79 22.54 -13.85
C SER A 216 -1.63 21.94 -13.01
N LEU A 217 -1.45 20.64 -13.00
CA LEU A 217 -0.37 19.96 -12.29
C LEU A 217 0.97 20.01 -13.04
N THR A 218 0.96 20.33 -14.33
CA THR A 218 2.19 20.45 -15.14
C THR A 218 2.81 21.85 -15.14
N ARG A 219 2.30 22.80 -14.36
CA ARG A 219 2.73 24.19 -14.32
C ARG A 219 3.19 24.67 -12.94
N PHE A 220 4.03 23.85 -12.28
CA PHE A 220 4.76 24.35 -11.11
C PHE A 220 6.23 23.96 -11.20
#